data_5a0b6e46bb3a5ec7db06987f8baca858
#
_entry.id   5a0b6e46bb3a5ec7db06987f8baca858
#
_cell.length_a   1.000
_cell.length_b   1.000
_cell.length_c   1.000
_cell.angle_alpha   90.00
_cell.angle_beta   90.00
_cell.angle_gamma   90.00
#
_symmetry.space_group_name_H-M   'P 1'
#
loop_
_entity.id
_entity.type
_entity.pdbx_description
1 polymer ?
#
loop_
_entity_poly.entity_id
_entity_poly.type
_entity_poly.pdbx_seq_one_letter_code
_entity_poly.pdbx_strand_id
1 'polypeptide(L)'
;MPGSVRAARYGRTSRLTERHALVIGAGLAGAAVCAALARRGWRLSLLDEASSPAAGASALPVGMLSPHITRAPTPLSRLSDLGVADMRAELQRLVPQGAGWVDCEVDNRGHAPGRWPAALVRPAALVQAWLAEAAALTPLQARWNARLAQLRWDTTGRWQALDAGGQPLAEAPTVVVAAAFGSLALLLHGAGQTEASLPLRPVQGQMSLAALDEAPLAERPQRDNGVFVPVYEDSGLPPRWPRRIWAMGSTYERGRTSCQLSDQAHQRNAHSLQALCPPAAERMAQTMAQGHLLGWAQVRCASLDRLPLMGALPRLDELDAQMRAAGVRRGRIPLAAVPRWPGLYTLSALGSRGLTLSHWCATQLARQMDGLPADLAEADQDLITALDPARFAWKLARRQPTAVGGTQGA
;
A
#
# COMPACT_ATOMS: atom_id res chain seq x y z
N MET A 1 40.28 -14.71 -36.09
CA MET A 1 40.09 -15.31 -34.76
C MET A 1 39.67 -14.21 -33.81
N PRO A 2 38.37 -14.08 -33.42
CA PRO A 2 37.95 -13.08 -32.44
C PRO A 2 37.98 -13.69 -31.03
N GLY A 3 38.67 -12.98 -30.12
CA GLY A 3 38.83 -13.36 -28.72
C GLY A 3 37.53 -13.33 -27.93
N SER A 4 37.24 -14.42 -27.26
CA SER A 4 36.11 -14.60 -26.35
C SER A 4 36.25 -13.70 -25.11
N VAL A 5 35.36 -12.75 -24.95
CA VAL A 5 35.18 -12.01 -23.69
C VAL A 5 34.56 -12.97 -22.66
N ARG A 6 35.34 -13.40 -21.69
CA ARG A 6 34.86 -14.14 -20.53
C ARG A 6 33.89 -13.26 -19.72
N ALA A 7 32.63 -13.61 -19.71
CA ALA A 7 31.69 -13.09 -18.75
C ALA A 7 32.13 -13.44 -17.32
N ALA A 8 32.35 -12.44 -16.49
CA ALA A 8 32.63 -12.61 -15.09
C ALA A 8 31.44 -13.32 -14.42
N ARG A 9 31.62 -14.58 -14.06
CA ARG A 9 30.70 -15.35 -13.23
C ARG A 9 30.77 -14.75 -11.82
N TYR A 10 29.77 -13.98 -11.45
CA TYR A 10 29.52 -13.68 -10.05
C TYR A 10 29.34 -15.00 -9.32
N GLY A 11 30.15 -15.22 -8.32
CA GLY A 11 30.21 -16.44 -7.52
C GLY A 11 28.83 -16.70 -6.87
N ARG A 12 28.19 -17.72 -7.34
CA ARG A 12 26.97 -18.30 -6.77
C ARG A 12 27.37 -19.15 -5.57
N THR A 13 27.68 -18.52 -4.44
CA THR A 13 27.62 -19.22 -3.16
C THR A 13 26.17 -19.40 -2.80
N SER A 14 25.63 -20.58 -3.08
CA SER A 14 24.34 -21.03 -2.56
C SER A 14 24.44 -21.24 -1.04
N ARG A 15 24.45 -20.16 -0.26
CA ARG A 15 23.85 -20.23 1.06
C ARG A 15 22.37 -20.46 0.76
N LEU A 16 21.81 -21.55 1.25
CA LEU A 16 20.40 -21.71 1.45
C LEU A 16 19.97 -20.50 2.27
N THR A 17 19.50 -19.45 1.60
CA THR A 17 19.13 -18.21 2.27
C THR A 17 17.97 -18.56 3.17
N GLU A 18 18.16 -18.37 4.48
CA GLU A 18 17.12 -18.58 5.47
C GLU A 18 15.85 -17.84 5.01
N ARG A 19 14.78 -18.58 4.74
CA ARG A 19 13.48 -18.02 4.33
C ARG A 19 12.75 -17.49 5.56
N HIS A 20 13.26 -16.40 6.10
CA HIS A 20 12.65 -15.68 7.23
C HIS A 20 12.52 -14.20 6.87
N ALA A 21 11.30 -13.69 6.92
CA ALA A 21 10.99 -12.29 6.69
C ALA A 21 10.40 -11.64 7.94
N LEU A 22 10.90 -10.44 8.24
CA LEU A 22 10.29 -9.53 9.21
C LEU A 22 9.41 -8.54 8.43
N VAL A 23 8.12 -8.54 8.71
CA VAL A 23 7.14 -7.61 8.13
C VAL A 23 6.83 -6.52 9.15
N ILE A 24 6.89 -5.26 8.74
CA ILE A 24 6.64 -4.09 9.60
C ILE A 24 5.36 -3.40 9.14
N GLY A 25 4.34 -3.45 9.99
CA GLY A 25 2.98 -2.95 9.75
C GLY A 25 1.99 -4.07 9.44
N ALA A 26 0.88 -4.11 10.19
CA ALA A 26 -0.19 -5.11 10.10
C ALA A 26 -1.49 -4.55 9.48
N GLY A 27 -1.37 -3.58 8.56
CA GLY A 27 -2.46 -3.14 7.70
C GLY A 27 -2.65 -4.05 6.48
N LEU A 28 -3.48 -3.64 5.50
CA LEU A 28 -3.71 -4.38 4.25
C LEU A 28 -2.42 -4.80 3.55
N ALA A 29 -1.43 -3.90 3.45
CA ALA A 29 -0.16 -4.20 2.77
C ALA A 29 0.62 -5.31 3.49
N GLY A 30 0.86 -5.15 4.80
CA GLY A 30 1.66 -6.11 5.56
C GLY A 30 0.98 -7.46 5.73
N ALA A 31 -0.33 -7.50 5.97
CA ALA A 31 -1.08 -8.75 6.07
C ALA A 31 -1.10 -9.52 4.73
N ALA A 32 -1.29 -8.82 3.60
CA ALA A 32 -1.19 -9.44 2.28
C ALA A 32 0.22 -9.99 2.01
N VAL A 33 1.28 -9.26 2.42
CA VAL A 33 2.67 -9.75 2.34
C VAL A 33 2.87 -11.00 3.20
N CYS A 34 2.35 -11.02 4.43
CA CYS A 34 2.42 -12.22 5.28
C CYS A 34 1.75 -13.41 4.61
N ALA A 35 0.54 -13.26 4.07
CA ALA A 35 -0.15 -14.35 3.38
C ALA A 35 0.61 -14.82 2.13
N ALA A 36 1.07 -13.88 1.29
CA ALA A 36 1.80 -14.21 0.07
C ALA A 36 3.12 -14.95 0.34
N LEU A 37 3.87 -14.55 1.37
CA LEU A 37 5.10 -15.19 1.78
C LEU A 37 4.85 -16.54 2.47
N ALA A 38 3.81 -16.65 3.31
CA ALA A 38 3.43 -17.90 3.96
C ALA A 38 3.08 -18.99 2.96
N ARG A 39 2.30 -18.66 1.91
CA ARG A 39 1.97 -19.56 0.79
C ARG A 39 3.22 -20.06 0.05
N ARG A 40 4.36 -19.40 0.24
CA ARG A 40 5.65 -19.73 -0.36
C ARG A 40 6.63 -20.37 0.64
N GLY A 41 6.16 -20.70 1.85
CA GLY A 41 6.94 -21.38 2.89
C GLY A 41 7.95 -20.49 3.62
N TRP A 42 7.75 -19.18 3.66
CA TRP A 42 8.56 -18.27 4.45
C TRP A 42 8.12 -18.26 5.91
N ARG A 43 9.06 -18.37 6.85
CA ARG A 43 8.83 -18.07 8.26
C ARG A 43 8.66 -16.56 8.45
N LEU A 44 7.76 -16.14 9.34
CA LEU A 44 7.38 -14.75 9.47
C LEU A 44 7.51 -14.22 10.90
N SER A 45 8.05 -13.01 11.00
CA SER A 45 7.90 -12.14 12.17
C SER A 45 7.12 -10.90 11.72
N LEU A 46 6.13 -10.49 12.50
CA LEU A 46 5.29 -9.31 12.22
C LEU A 46 5.35 -8.35 13.39
N LEU A 47 5.68 -7.08 13.13
CA LEU A 47 5.65 -6.01 14.12
C LEU A 47 4.62 -4.95 13.73
N ASP A 48 3.82 -4.51 14.71
CA ASP A 48 2.95 -3.34 14.57
C ASP A 48 2.94 -2.52 15.86
N GLU A 49 2.91 -1.18 15.72
CA GLU A 49 2.87 -0.26 16.85
C GLU A 49 1.51 -0.25 17.56
N ALA A 50 0.45 -0.68 16.88
CA ALA A 50 -0.87 -0.77 17.44
C ALA A 50 -1.05 -2.04 18.29
N SER A 51 -2.11 -2.06 19.09
CA SER A 51 -2.48 -3.21 19.93
C SER A 51 -3.13 -4.38 19.17
N SER A 52 -3.49 -4.15 17.89
CA SER A 52 -4.17 -5.15 17.05
C SER A 52 -3.97 -4.84 15.56
N PRO A 53 -4.15 -5.83 14.67
CA PRO A 53 -4.05 -5.61 13.23
C PRO A 53 -5.15 -4.68 12.72
N ALA A 54 -4.92 -4.09 11.54
CA ALA A 54 -5.84 -3.18 10.86
C ALA A 54 -6.22 -1.91 11.67
N ALA A 55 -5.35 -1.41 12.52
CA ALA A 55 -5.65 -0.25 13.39
C ALA A 55 -5.56 1.11 12.67
N GLY A 56 -4.79 1.22 11.57
CA GLY A 56 -4.62 2.45 10.80
C GLY A 56 -5.68 2.65 9.72
N ALA A 57 -5.28 3.06 8.53
CA ALA A 57 -6.18 3.26 7.39
C ALA A 57 -6.98 2.00 7.00
N SER A 58 -6.52 0.83 7.41
CA SER A 58 -7.21 -0.46 7.22
C SER A 58 -8.36 -0.71 8.22
N ALA A 59 -8.57 0.19 9.20
CA ALA A 59 -9.72 0.16 10.11
C ALA A 59 -11.00 0.80 9.52
N LEU A 60 -10.99 1.11 8.23
CA LEU A 60 -12.13 1.67 7.51
C LEU A 60 -13.37 0.79 7.71
N PRO A 61 -14.52 1.35 8.16
CA PRO A 61 -15.73 0.55 8.38
C PRO A 61 -16.23 -0.16 7.12
N VAL A 62 -16.23 0.55 5.99
CA VAL A 62 -16.56 0.01 4.67
C VAL A 62 -15.79 0.75 3.60
N GLY A 63 -15.17 0.02 2.69
CA GLY A 63 -14.55 0.53 1.48
C GLY A 63 -15.17 -0.09 0.24
N MET A 64 -14.99 0.54 -0.91
CA MET A 64 -15.46 0.02 -2.18
C MET A 64 -14.29 -0.49 -3.01
N LEU A 65 -14.34 -1.75 -3.40
CA LEU A 65 -13.52 -2.35 -4.43
C LEU A 65 -14.20 -2.13 -5.78
N SER A 66 -13.56 -1.39 -6.67
CA SER A 66 -14.10 -1.14 -8.02
C SER A 66 -12.98 -0.69 -8.97
N PRO A 67 -13.10 -0.89 -10.30
CA PRO A 67 -12.08 -0.49 -11.26
C PRO A 67 -11.89 1.03 -11.32
N HIS A 68 -10.67 1.47 -11.65
CA HIS A 68 -10.34 2.87 -11.89
C HIS A 68 -10.49 3.20 -13.37
N ILE A 69 -11.58 3.86 -13.71
CA ILE A 69 -11.94 4.16 -15.09
C ILE A 69 -11.22 5.44 -15.57
N THR A 70 -10.57 5.35 -16.73
CA THR A 70 -9.89 6.47 -17.42
C THR A 70 -10.21 6.45 -18.92
N ARG A 71 -10.06 7.59 -19.60
CA ARG A 71 -10.32 7.70 -21.06
C ARG A 71 -9.43 6.78 -21.89
N ALA A 72 -8.14 6.75 -21.53
CA ALA A 72 -7.15 5.89 -22.15
C ALA A 72 -6.49 5.05 -21.06
N PRO A 73 -6.03 3.82 -21.35
CA PRO A 73 -5.32 3.02 -20.39
C PRO A 73 -4.09 3.75 -19.83
N THR A 74 -3.98 3.79 -18.51
CA THR A 74 -2.81 4.30 -17.78
C THR A 74 -2.21 3.16 -16.98
N PRO A 75 -0.94 3.25 -16.53
CA PRO A 75 -0.39 2.23 -15.62
C PRO A 75 -1.29 1.99 -14.40
N LEU A 76 -1.92 3.06 -13.88
CA LEU A 76 -2.79 2.96 -12.72
C LEU A 76 -4.14 2.29 -13.02
N SER A 77 -4.77 2.56 -14.18
CA SER A 77 -6.03 1.89 -14.55
C SER A 77 -5.80 0.41 -14.87
N ARG A 78 -4.76 0.06 -15.64
CA ARG A 78 -4.37 -1.32 -15.92
C ARG A 78 -4.09 -2.11 -14.63
N LEU A 79 -3.29 -1.51 -13.74
CA LEU A 79 -3.01 -2.10 -12.42
C LEU A 79 -4.29 -2.26 -11.58
N SER A 80 -5.22 -1.30 -11.67
CA SER A 80 -6.50 -1.39 -10.98
C SER A 80 -7.37 -2.54 -11.51
N ASP A 81 -7.39 -2.76 -12.81
CA ASP A 81 -8.17 -3.85 -13.41
C ASP A 81 -7.64 -5.22 -12.96
N LEU A 82 -6.30 -5.41 -13.02
CA LEU A 82 -5.64 -6.60 -12.49
C LEU A 82 -5.93 -6.80 -11.00
N GLY A 83 -5.81 -5.72 -10.20
CA GLY A 83 -6.00 -5.77 -8.77
C GLY A 83 -7.44 -6.01 -8.34
N VAL A 84 -8.44 -5.52 -9.11
CA VAL A 84 -9.86 -5.81 -8.83
C VAL A 84 -10.17 -7.27 -9.08
N ALA A 85 -9.72 -7.83 -10.21
CA ALA A 85 -9.92 -9.24 -10.52
C ALA A 85 -9.27 -10.16 -9.48
N ASP A 86 -8.01 -9.87 -9.14
CA ASP A 86 -7.23 -10.59 -8.13
C ASP A 86 -7.88 -10.52 -6.74
N MET A 87 -8.28 -9.34 -6.30
CA MET A 87 -8.91 -9.15 -4.98
C MET A 87 -10.29 -9.80 -4.89
N ARG A 88 -11.09 -9.80 -5.95
CA ARG A 88 -12.39 -10.50 -5.97
C ARG A 88 -12.21 -12.01 -5.80
N ALA A 89 -11.25 -12.59 -6.51
CA ALA A 89 -10.91 -14.01 -6.35
C ALA A 89 -10.45 -14.33 -4.93
N GLU A 90 -9.64 -13.44 -4.33
CA GLU A 90 -9.14 -13.61 -2.97
C GLU A 90 -10.24 -13.47 -1.90
N LEU A 91 -11.15 -12.52 -2.05
CA LEU A 91 -12.34 -12.38 -1.19
C LEU A 91 -13.20 -13.64 -1.25
N GLN A 92 -13.52 -14.13 -2.43
CA GLN A 92 -14.32 -15.34 -2.63
C GLN A 92 -13.65 -16.58 -2.01
N ARG A 93 -12.32 -16.64 -2.04
CA ARG A 93 -11.56 -17.76 -1.49
C ARG A 93 -11.50 -17.77 0.04
N LEU A 94 -11.37 -16.59 0.67
CA LEU A 94 -10.97 -16.47 2.08
C LEU A 94 -12.06 -15.97 3.02
N VAL A 95 -12.94 -15.11 2.54
CA VAL A 95 -13.90 -14.42 3.40
C VAL A 95 -15.32 -14.81 2.99
N PRO A 96 -16.12 -15.41 3.87
CA PRO A 96 -17.52 -15.69 3.55
C PRO A 96 -18.26 -14.41 3.18
N GLN A 97 -19.05 -14.47 2.10
CA GLN A 97 -19.89 -13.33 1.70
C GLN A 97 -20.88 -13.00 2.82
N GLY A 98 -21.07 -11.69 3.10
CA GLY A 98 -21.86 -11.21 4.24
C GLY A 98 -21.09 -11.13 5.57
N ALA A 99 -19.86 -11.67 5.63
CA ALA A 99 -19.01 -11.62 6.83
C ALA A 99 -17.75 -10.77 6.60
N GLY A 100 -17.93 -9.51 6.17
CA GLY A 100 -16.84 -8.56 5.88
C GLY A 100 -16.80 -8.08 4.44
N TRP A 101 -17.59 -8.66 3.53
CA TRP A 101 -17.75 -8.13 2.17
C TRP A 101 -19.09 -8.54 1.55
N VAL A 102 -19.53 -7.74 0.59
CA VAL A 102 -20.75 -7.98 -0.20
C VAL A 102 -20.45 -7.64 -1.64
N ASP A 103 -20.79 -8.56 -2.56
CA ASP A 103 -20.73 -8.30 -3.99
C ASP A 103 -21.84 -7.36 -4.43
N CYS A 104 -21.53 -6.39 -5.29
CA CYS A 104 -22.48 -5.41 -5.78
C CYS A 104 -22.06 -4.81 -7.12
N GLU A 105 -22.88 -3.92 -7.64
CA GLU A 105 -22.53 -2.98 -8.70
C GLU A 105 -22.46 -1.56 -8.13
N VAL A 106 -21.76 -0.66 -8.82
CA VAL A 106 -21.71 0.78 -8.51
C VAL A 106 -22.20 1.58 -9.69
N ASP A 107 -23.07 2.56 -9.44
CA ASP A 107 -23.45 3.58 -10.41
C ASP A 107 -22.33 4.65 -10.45
N ASN A 108 -21.47 4.60 -11.47
CA ASN A 108 -20.43 5.60 -11.70
C ASN A 108 -21.07 6.81 -12.40
N ARG A 109 -21.06 7.98 -11.75
CA ARG A 109 -21.62 9.23 -12.26
C ARG A 109 -20.54 10.19 -12.77
N GLY A 110 -19.29 9.92 -12.46
CA GLY A 110 -18.15 10.69 -12.93
C GLY A 110 -17.76 10.35 -14.36
N HIS A 111 -16.43 10.33 -14.60
CA HIS A 111 -15.89 9.97 -15.91
C HIS A 111 -16.35 8.55 -16.33
N ALA A 112 -16.81 8.41 -17.59
CA ALA A 112 -17.44 7.22 -18.13
C ALA A 112 -18.64 6.76 -17.27
N PRO A 113 -19.76 7.51 -17.27
CA PRO A 113 -20.97 7.13 -16.55
C PRO A 113 -21.45 5.75 -16.95
N GLY A 114 -21.97 5.01 -15.98
CA GLY A 114 -22.45 3.65 -16.22
C GLY A 114 -22.43 2.81 -14.96
N ARG A 115 -22.76 1.56 -15.13
CA ARG A 115 -22.82 0.56 -14.07
C ARG A 115 -21.62 -0.36 -14.17
N TRP A 116 -20.91 -0.54 -13.04
CA TRP A 116 -19.67 -1.28 -13.00
C TRP A 116 -19.69 -2.30 -11.86
N PRO A 117 -19.09 -3.49 -12.05
CA PRO A 117 -18.90 -4.45 -10.97
C PRO A 117 -18.10 -3.84 -9.82
N ALA A 118 -18.59 -4.06 -8.59
CA ALA A 118 -17.96 -3.57 -7.37
C ALA A 118 -18.15 -4.56 -6.21
N ALA A 119 -17.48 -4.31 -5.11
CA ALA A 119 -17.78 -4.95 -3.84
C ALA A 119 -17.63 -3.94 -2.70
N LEU A 120 -18.47 -4.05 -1.69
CA LEU A 120 -18.30 -3.36 -0.42
C LEU A 120 -17.52 -4.27 0.52
N VAL A 121 -16.46 -3.75 1.12
CA VAL A 121 -15.50 -4.57 1.89
C VAL A 121 -15.13 -3.86 3.18
N ARG A 122 -15.14 -4.56 4.30
CA ARG A 122 -14.48 -4.16 5.53
C ARG A 122 -13.03 -4.63 5.48
N PRO A 123 -12.04 -3.72 5.34
CA PRO A 123 -10.65 -4.13 5.13
C PRO A 123 -10.08 -4.98 6.26
N ALA A 124 -10.55 -4.74 7.51
CA ALA A 124 -10.12 -5.52 8.67
C ALA A 124 -10.48 -7.01 8.55
N ALA A 125 -11.55 -7.37 7.86
CA ALA A 125 -11.91 -8.78 7.63
C ALA A 125 -10.85 -9.49 6.76
N LEU A 126 -10.38 -8.85 5.68
CA LEU A 126 -9.29 -9.35 4.86
C LEU A 126 -7.98 -9.47 5.64
N VAL A 127 -7.60 -8.43 6.38
CA VAL A 127 -6.39 -8.43 7.21
C VAL A 127 -6.40 -9.62 8.17
N GLN A 128 -7.51 -9.83 8.86
CA GLN A 128 -7.68 -10.96 9.79
C GLN A 128 -7.58 -12.32 9.08
N ALA A 129 -8.25 -12.46 7.93
CA ALA A 129 -8.23 -13.70 7.15
C ALA A 129 -6.82 -14.02 6.63
N TRP A 130 -6.08 -13.04 6.11
CA TRP A 130 -4.70 -13.24 5.66
C TRP A 130 -3.74 -13.60 6.78
N LEU A 131 -3.85 -12.95 7.94
CA LEU A 131 -2.99 -13.29 9.07
C LEU A 131 -3.33 -14.66 9.66
N ALA A 132 -4.60 -15.04 9.68
CA ALA A 132 -5.04 -16.38 10.10
C ALA A 132 -4.51 -17.45 9.13
N GLU A 133 -4.62 -17.23 7.82
CA GLU A 133 -4.06 -18.14 6.81
C GLU A 133 -2.54 -18.24 6.94
N ALA A 134 -1.84 -17.11 7.10
CA ALA A 134 -0.39 -17.10 7.27
C ALA A 134 0.05 -17.92 8.49
N ALA A 135 -0.65 -17.77 9.62
CA ALA A 135 -0.37 -18.51 10.84
C ALA A 135 -0.67 -20.02 10.73
N ALA A 136 -1.63 -20.39 9.86
CA ALA A 136 -1.94 -21.80 9.59
C ALA A 136 -0.89 -22.46 8.66
N LEU A 137 -0.29 -21.70 7.76
CA LEU A 137 0.66 -22.22 6.78
C LEU A 137 2.11 -22.27 7.27
N THR A 138 2.52 -21.36 8.18
CA THR A 138 3.91 -21.22 8.62
C THR A 138 3.98 -20.62 10.02
N PRO A 139 5.09 -20.79 10.77
CA PRO A 139 5.31 -20.07 12.00
C PRO A 139 5.24 -18.54 11.78
N LEU A 140 4.24 -17.89 12.35
CA LEU A 140 4.05 -16.45 12.39
C LEU A 140 4.17 -15.92 13.81
N GLN A 141 5.21 -15.14 14.10
CA GLN A 141 5.42 -14.46 15.36
C GLN A 141 4.97 -13.00 15.25
N ALA A 142 3.78 -12.68 15.73
CA ALA A 142 3.26 -11.31 15.74
C ALA A 142 3.51 -10.64 17.10
N ARG A 143 4.01 -9.39 17.06
CA ARG A 143 4.18 -8.52 18.24
C ARG A 143 3.42 -7.23 18.02
N TRP A 144 2.50 -6.97 18.92
CA TRP A 144 1.68 -5.76 19.00
C TRP A 144 2.29 -4.78 20.00
N ASN A 145 1.90 -3.51 19.94
CA ASN A 145 2.48 -2.43 20.74
C ASN A 145 4.02 -2.36 20.55
N ALA A 146 4.50 -2.78 19.40
CA ALA A 146 5.92 -2.88 19.06
C ALA A 146 6.31 -1.72 18.15
N ARG A 147 6.50 -0.53 18.74
CA ARG A 147 6.87 0.67 18.00
C ARG A 147 8.33 0.61 17.59
N LEU A 148 8.55 0.39 16.30
CA LEU A 148 9.87 0.40 15.69
C LEU A 148 10.34 1.86 15.51
N ALA A 149 11.56 2.17 15.97
CA ALA A 149 12.18 3.47 15.79
C ALA A 149 13.29 3.45 14.73
N GLN A 150 14.03 2.34 14.61
CA GLN A 150 15.16 2.23 13.70
C GLN A 150 15.29 0.85 13.08
N LEU A 151 15.66 0.80 11.81
CA LEU A 151 16.20 -0.39 11.13
C LEU A 151 17.72 -0.25 11.03
N ARG A 152 18.44 -1.32 11.34
CA ARG A 152 19.90 -1.37 11.25
C ARG A 152 20.35 -2.65 10.56
N TRP A 153 21.21 -2.50 9.55
CA TRP A 153 21.91 -3.61 8.94
C TRP A 153 23.15 -3.93 9.78
N ASP A 154 23.30 -5.15 10.22
CA ASP A 154 24.42 -5.56 11.07
C ASP A 154 25.57 -6.21 10.27
N THR A 155 26.67 -6.48 10.96
CA THR A 155 27.87 -7.09 10.40
C THR A 155 27.71 -8.58 10.04
N THR A 156 26.64 -9.22 10.53
CA THR A 156 26.31 -10.63 10.23
C THR A 156 25.45 -10.78 8.97
N GLY A 157 25.06 -9.67 8.37
CA GLY A 157 24.19 -9.66 7.19
C GLY A 157 22.71 -9.85 7.54
N ARG A 158 22.26 -9.25 8.65
CA ARG A 158 20.86 -9.29 9.11
C ARG A 158 20.35 -7.89 9.40
N TRP A 159 19.07 -7.71 9.25
CA TRP A 159 18.37 -6.52 9.65
C TRP A 159 17.89 -6.65 11.09
N GLN A 160 18.16 -5.65 11.89
CA GLN A 160 17.66 -5.50 13.25
C GLN A 160 16.62 -4.40 13.31
N ALA A 161 15.46 -4.72 13.88
CA ALA A 161 14.40 -3.79 14.21
C ALA A 161 14.58 -3.33 15.66
N LEU A 162 14.82 -2.04 15.89
CA LEU A 162 15.12 -1.49 17.20
C LEU A 162 14.03 -0.52 17.65
N ASP A 163 13.71 -0.53 18.94
CA ASP A 163 12.84 0.47 19.56
C ASP A 163 13.57 1.81 19.79
N ALA A 164 12.88 2.79 20.39
CA ALA A 164 13.46 4.12 20.67
C ALA A 164 14.60 4.08 21.71
N GLY A 165 14.68 3.05 22.53
CA GLY A 165 15.78 2.78 23.47
C GLY A 165 16.95 2.02 22.85
N GLY A 166 16.88 1.69 21.56
CA GLY A 166 17.89 0.88 20.87
C GLY A 166 17.84 -0.61 21.18
N GLN A 167 16.78 -1.09 21.85
CA GLN A 167 16.60 -2.51 22.16
C GLN A 167 16.05 -3.27 20.96
N PRO A 168 16.54 -4.49 20.66
CA PRO A 168 16.06 -5.26 19.55
C PRO A 168 14.64 -5.79 19.79
N LEU A 169 13.74 -5.46 18.89
CA LEU A 169 12.38 -6.01 18.84
C LEU A 169 12.34 -7.32 18.05
N ALA A 170 13.07 -7.39 16.94
CA ALA A 170 13.20 -8.57 16.10
C ALA A 170 14.42 -8.43 15.16
N GLU A 171 14.84 -9.57 14.59
CA GLU A 171 15.85 -9.61 13.54
C GLU A 171 15.51 -10.64 12.46
N ALA A 172 15.89 -10.36 11.22
CA ALA A 172 15.74 -11.27 10.11
C ALA A 172 16.73 -10.95 8.98
N PRO A 173 17.08 -11.93 8.12
CA PRO A 173 17.85 -11.66 6.91
C PRO A 173 17.08 -10.83 5.89
N THR A 174 15.74 -10.83 5.99
CA THR A 174 14.88 -10.10 5.05
C THR A 174 13.82 -9.31 5.81
N VAL A 175 13.60 -8.06 5.37
CA VAL A 175 12.61 -7.15 5.94
C VAL A 175 11.71 -6.60 4.84
N VAL A 176 10.41 -6.54 5.12
CA VAL A 176 9.44 -5.83 4.29
C VAL A 176 8.81 -4.69 5.10
N VAL A 177 9.07 -3.45 4.71
CA VAL A 177 8.48 -2.27 5.35
C VAL A 177 7.15 -1.96 4.69
N ALA A 178 6.05 -2.16 5.44
CA ALA A 178 4.66 -1.99 5.02
C ALA A 178 3.86 -1.08 5.98
N ALA A 179 4.56 -0.14 6.65
CA ALA A 179 4.02 0.74 7.69
C ALA A 179 3.36 2.03 7.14
N ALA A 180 2.81 1.97 5.93
CA ALA A 180 2.16 3.11 5.26
C ALA A 180 3.04 4.38 5.30
N PHE A 181 2.55 5.53 5.83
CA PHE A 181 3.36 6.74 5.91
C PHE A 181 4.50 6.64 6.93
N GLY A 182 4.36 5.81 7.97
CA GLY A 182 5.45 5.50 8.91
C GLY A 182 6.68 4.86 8.25
N SER A 183 6.52 4.24 7.08
CA SER A 183 7.63 3.71 6.29
C SER A 183 8.67 4.78 5.93
N LEU A 184 8.26 6.05 5.76
CA LEU A 184 9.18 7.13 5.38
C LEU A 184 10.27 7.30 6.44
N ALA A 185 9.91 7.55 7.69
CA ALA A 185 10.87 7.79 8.76
C ALA A 185 11.82 6.60 8.95
N LEU A 186 11.29 5.37 8.93
CA LEU A 186 12.10 4.14 9.07
C LEU A 186 13.13 4.00 7.95
N LEU A 187 12.78 4.31 6.71
CA LEU A 187 13.64 4.14 5.55
C LEU A 187 14.62 5.31 5.36
N LEU A 188 14.24 6.53 5.77
CA LEU A 188 15.17 7.66 5.81
C LEU A 188 16.35 7.38 6.75
N HIS A 189 16.06 6.94 7.97
CA HIS A 189 17.11 6.72 8.99
C HIS A 189 17.81 5.36 8.84
N GLY A 190 17.06 4.30 8.52
CA GLY A 190 17.61 2.94 8.51
C GLY A 190 18.27 2.52 7.21
N ALA A 191 17.88 3.10 6.07
CA ALA A 191 18.36 2.72 4.74
C ALA A 191 18.94 3.90 3.94
N GLY A 192 19.23 5.03 4.60
CA GLY A 192 19.82 6.20 3.96
C GLY A 192 19.00 6.77 2.80
N GLN A 193 17.66 6.57 2.81
CA GLN A 193 16.79 7.17 1.81
C GLN A 193 16.64 8.67 2.05
N THR A 194 16.17 9.40 1.07
CA THR A 194 15.80 10.83 1.16
C THR A 194 14.33 11.00 0.78
N GLU A 195 13.70 12.09 1.19
CA GLU A 195 12.33 12.41 0.76
C GLU A 195 12.21 12.52 -0.76
N ALA A 196 13.27 12.93 -1.44
CA ALA A 196 13.30 13.01 -2.90
C ALA A 196 13.40 11.64 -3.56
N SER A 197 14.16 10.69 -2.97
CA SER A 197 14.29 9.33 -3.47
C SER A 197 13.08 8.45 -3.12
N LEU A 198 12.36 8.80 -2.05
CA LEU A 198 11.20 8.09 -1.54
C LEU A 198 10.06 9.09 -1.25
N PRO A 199 9.44 9.72 -2.26
CA PRO A 199 8.49 10.82 -2.08
C PRO A 199 7.12 10.32 -1.64
N LEU A 200 7.05 9.80 -0.40
CA LEU A 200 5.83 9.41 0.28
C LEU A 200 5.11 10.65 0.83
N ARG A 201 3.80 10.67 0.70
CA ARG A 201 2.95 11.79 1.11
C ARG A 201 1.79 11.31 1.94
N PRO A 202 1.53 11.95 3.10
CA PRO A 202 0.35 11.66 3.88
C PRO A 202 -0.88 12.27 3.21
N VAL A 203 -1.98 11.54 3.25
CA VAL A 203 -3.29 12.00 2.75
C VAL A 203 -4.35 11.58 3.75
N GLN A 204 -4.83 12.53 4.54
CA GLN A 204 -5.97 12.28 5.41
C GLN A 204 -7.24 12.10 4.59
N GLY A 205 -8.09 11.18 5.02
CA GLY A 205 -9.45 11.02 4.50
C GLY A 205 -10.42 10.83 5.64
N GLN A 206 -11.54 11.55 5.59
CA GLN A 206 -12.63 11.39 6.53
C GLN A 206 -13.88 10.89 5.82
N MET A 207 -14.52 9.87 6.41
CA MET A 207 -15.86 9.42 6.06
C MET A 207 -16.89 9.93 7.06
N SER A 208 -18.11 10.15 6.56
CA SER A 208 -19.31 10.42 7.33
C SER A 208 -20.22 9.19 7.24
N LEU A 209 -20.77 8.74 8.35
CA LEU A 209 -21.61 7.55 8.40
C LEU A 209 -22.61 7.65 9.55
N ALA A 210 -23.70 6.89 9.49
CA ALA A 210 -24.64 6.76 10.60
C ALA A 210 -25.38 5.41 10.52
N ALA A 211 -26.10 5.08 11.59
CA ALA A 211 -27.03 3.96 11.59
C ALA A 211 -28.05 4.09 10.45
N LEU A 212 -28.44 2.97 9.90
CA LEU A 212 -29.49 2.88 8.90
C LEU A 212 -30.63 2.00 9.43
N ASP A 213 -31.61 2.63 10.03
CA ASP A 213 -32.79 1.96 10.62
C ASP A 213 -33.98 1.86 9.62
N GLU A 214 -33.86 2.58 8.51
CA GLU A 214 -34.87 2.66 7.47
C GLU A 214 -34.43 2.02 6.16
N ALA A 215 -35.26 2.13 5.11
CA ALA A 215 -34.92 1.68 3.77
C ALA A 215 -33.72 2.49 3.20
N PRO A 216 -32.82 1.86 2.41
CA PRO A 216 -31.75 2.56 1.74
C PRO A 216 -32.27 3.63 0.78
N LEU A 217 -31.60 4.79 0.74
CA LEU A 217 -31.99 5.92 -0.13
C LEU A 217 -31.50 5.77 -1.58
N ALA A 218 -30.77 4.72 -1.87
CA ALA A 218 -30.40 4.31 -3.22
C ALA A 218 -30.28 2.79 -3.26
N GLU A 219 -30.53 2.20 -4.42
CA GLU A 219 -30.46 0.75 -4.62
C GLU A 219 -29.00 0.25 -4.62
N ARG A 220 -28.08 1.07 -5.12
CA ARG A 220 -26.65 0.73 -5.29
C ARG A 220 -25.74 1.83 -4.76
N PRO A 221 -24.49 1.49 -4.43
CA PRO A 221 -23.45 2.47 -4.24
C PRO A 221 -23.32 3.42 -5.43
N GLN A 222 -22.99 4.66 -5.17
CA GLN A 222 -22.79 5.68 -6.20
C GLN A 222 -21.41 6.30 -6.06
N ARG A 223 -20.78 6.63 -7.18
CA ARG A 223 -19.42 7.14 -7.22
C ARG A 223 -19.25 8.29 -8.19
N ASP A 224 -18.60 9.35 -7.75
CA ASP A 224 -18.03 10.45 -8.52
C ASP A 224 -16.93 11.12 -7.68
N ASN A 225 -17.16 12.31 -7.13
CA ASN A 225 -16.31 12.95 -6.14
C ASN A 225 -16.59 12.37 -4.75
N GLY A 226 -16.05 11.17 -4.50
CA GLY A 226 -16.36 10.36 -3.34
C GLY A 226 -17.24 9.14 -3.67
N VAL A 227 -17.56 8.37 -2.64
CA VAL A 227 -18.38 7.16 -2.73
C VAL A 227 -19.50 7.26 -1.72
N PHE A 228 -20.73 7.13 -2.18
CA PHE A 228 -21.91 6.93 -1.34
C PHE A 228 -22.24 5.44 -1.28
N VAL A 229 -22.26 4.90 -0.07
CA VAL A 229 -22.69 3.54 0.27
C VAL A 229 -24.05 3.64 0.92
N PRO A 230 -25.15 3.30 0.23
CA PRO A 230 -26.50 3.49 0.76
C PRO A 230 -26.84 2.53 1.89
N VAL A 231 -26.21 1.36 1.91
CA VAL A 231 -26.33 0.35 2.96
C VAL A 231 -25.10 -0.53 3.01
N TYR A 232 -24.62 -0.79 4.21
CA TYR A 232 -23.67 -1.85 4.52
C TYR A 232 -24.02 -2.47 5.86
N GLU A 233 -24.14 -3.79 5.89
CA GLU A 233 -24.46 -4.56 7.09
C GLU A 233 -23.39 -5.60 7.33
N ASP A 234 -22.78 -5.59 8.52
CA ASP A 234 -21.72 -6.51 8.90
C ASP A 234 -21.66 -6.69 10.41
N SER A 235 -21.88 -7.90 10.89
CA SER A 235 -21.79 -8.25 12.31
C SER A 235 -20.36 -8.12 12.88
N GLY A 236 -19.34 -8.09 12.03
CA GLY A 236 -17.93 -7.93 12.40
C GLY A 236 -17.48 -6.47 12.55
N LEU A 237 -18.35 -5.49 12.36
CA LEU A 237 -18.03 -4.10 12.68
C LEU A 237 -17.73 -3.96 14.19
N PRO A 238 -16.68 -3.21 14.56
CA PRO A 238 -16.39 -2.93 15.97
C PRO A 238 -17.60 -2.34 16.70
N PRO A 239 -17.79 -2.59 18.02
CA PRO A 239 -18.98 -2.17 18.79
C PRO A 239 -19.29 -0.66 18.76
N ARG A 240 -18.28 0.16 18.47
CA ARG A 240 -18.46 1.62 18.30
C ARG A 240 -19.28 1.99 17.05
N TRP A 241 -19.47 1.07 16.12
CA TRP A 241 -20.22 1.25 14.90
C TRP A 241 -21.55 0.49 14.96
N PRO A 242 -22.64 1.07 14.46
CA PRO A 242 -23.87 0.32 14.19
C PRO A 242 -23.57 -0.85 13.23
N ARG A 243 -24.28 -1.97 13.38
CA ARG A 243 -24.11 -3.13 12.50
C ARG A 243 -24.60 -2.88 11.07
N ARG A 244 -25.56 -1.96 10.91
CA ARG A 244 -26.10 -1.57 9.62
C ARG A 244 -25.99 -0.04 9.49
N ILE A 245 -25.23 0.39 8.48
CA ILE A 245 -24.85 1.79 8.26
C ILE A 245 -25.08 2.22 6.82
N TRP A 246 -25.25 3.51 6.62
CA TRP A 246 -24.94 4.19 5.38
C TRP A 246 -23.62 4.97 5.56
N ALA A 247 -22.92 5.23 4.46
CA ALA A 247 -21.65 5.98 4.53
C ALA A 247 -21.45 6.86 3.29
N MET A 248 -20.78 8.00 3.49
CA MET A 248 -20.32 8.89 2.44
C MET A 248 -18.88 9.31 2.67
N GLY A 249 -18.09 9.26 1.63
CA GLY A 249 -16.69 9.73 1.69
C GLY A 249 -15.83 9.21 0.55
N SER A 250 -14.60 9.56 0.63
CA SER A 250 -13.94 10.27 1.72
C SER A 250 -13.38 11.60 1.21
N THR A 251 -13.16 12.52 2.14
CA THR A 251 -12.33 13.71 1.85
C THR A 251 -10.91 13.30 1.46
N TYR A 252 -10.16 14.24 0.90
CA TYR A 252 -8.80 14.00 0.39
C TYR A 252 -7.88 15.18 0.74
N GLU A 253 -7.31 15.17 1.97
CA GLU A 253 -6.50 16.25 2.52
C GLU A 253 -5.01 15.92 2.41
N ARG A 254 -4.35 16.50 1.40
CA ARG A 254 -2.92 16.28 1.17
C ARG A 254 -2.08 16.97 2.25
N GLY A 255 -1.00 16.32 2.68
CA GLY A 255 -0.06 16.84 3.67
C GLY A 255 -0.55 16.75 5.12
N ARG A 256 -1.79 16.33 5.37
CA ARG A 256 -2.32 16.17 6.73
C ARG A 256 -1.97 14.81 7.32
N THR A 257 -1.44 14.84 8.55
CA THR A 257 -1.08 13.65 9.34
C THR A 257 -2.00 13.41 10.54
N SER A 258 -2.93 14.33 10.83
CA SER A 258 -3.90 14.20 11.92
C SER A 258 -5.02 13.23 11.53
N CYS A 259 -5.46 12.41 12.49
CA CYS A 259 -6.65 11.55 12.37
C CYS A 259 -7.89 12.15 13.05
N GLN A 260 -7.84 13.43 13.46
CA GLN A 260 -8.96 14.10 14.11
C GLN A 260 -10.11 14.33 13.12
N LEU A 261 -11.33 14.11 13.60
CA LEU A 261 -12.55 14.43 12.87
C LEU A 261 -12.71 15.95 12.75
N SER A 262 -13.38 16.38 11.68
CA SER A 262 -13.64 17.79 11.38
C SER A 262 -15.04 17.95 10.81
N ASP A 263 -15.82 18.89 11.36
CA ASP A 263 -17.14 19.25 10.84
C ASP A 263 -17.06 19.76 9.40
N GLN A 264 -15.98 20.50 9.06
CA GLN A 264 -15.74 20.94 7.70
C GLN A 264 -15.58 19.75 6.72
N ALA A 265 -15.00 18.64 7.16
CA ALA A 265 -14.91 17.43 6.35
C ALA A 265 -16.29 16.75 6.18
N HIS A 266 -17.12 16.75 7.22
CA HIS A 266 -18.51 16.31 7.11
C HIS A 266 -19.30 17.18 6.12
N GLN A 267 -19.15 18.50 6.16
CA GLN A 267 -19.79 19.41 5.21
C GLN A 267 -19.34 19.16 3.76
N ARG A 268 -18.05 18.89 3.51
CA ARG A 268 -17.57 18.53 2.18
C ARG A 268 -18.16 17.20 1.68
N ASN A 269 -18.27 16.21 2.56
CA ASN A 269 -18.93 14.96 2.23
C ASN A 269 -20.42 15.17 1.91
N ALA A 270 -21.12 16.02 2.67
CA ALA A 270 -22.52 16.38 2.39
C ALA A 270 -22.68 17.09 1.03
N HIS A 271 -21.77 18.02 0.71
CA HIS A 271 -21.77 18.68 -0.59
C HIS A 271 -21.56 17.69 -1.75
N SER A 272 -20.61 16.77 -1.62
CA SER A 272 -20.40 15.71 -2.63
C SER A 272 -21.59 14.77 -2.73
N LEU A 273 -22.24 14.47 -1.61
CA LEU A 273 -23.44 13.62 -1.57
C LEU A 273 -24.64 14.29 -2.24
N GLN A 274 -24.74 15.61 -2.15
CA GLN A 274 -25.81 16.38 -2.83
C GLN A 274 -25.80 16.15 -4.35
N ALA A 275 -24.62 16.03 -4.96
CA ALA A 275 -24.48 15.74 -6.38
C ALA A 275 -24.80 14.28 -6.74
N LEU A 276 -24.59 13.34 -5.82
CA LEU A 276 -24.79 11.91 -6.03
C LEU A 276 -26.25 11.50 -5.75
N CYS A 277 -26.77 11.87 -4.58
CA CYS A 277 -28.07 11.46 -4.09
C CYS A 277 -28.67 12.55 -3.18
N PRO A 278 -29.42 13.55 -3.74
CA PRO A 278 -29.98 14.64 -2.96
C PRO A 278 -30.81 14.20 -1.72
N PRO A 279 -31.67 13.17 -1.79
CA PRO A 279 -32.41 12.73 -0.59
C PRO A 279 -31.44 12.19 0.51
N ALA A 280 -30.33 11.57 0.15
CA ALA A 280 -29.34 11.12 1.13
C ALA A 280 -28.56 12.28 1.75
N ALA A 281 -28.32 13.36 0.99
CA ALA A 281 -27.69 14.57 1.53
C ALA A 281 -28.61 15.29 2.54
N GLU A 282 -29.91 15.36 2.29
CA GLU A 282 -30.91 15.88 3.23
C GLU A 282 -30.94 15.04 4.52
N ARG A 283 -30.94 13.70 4.39
CA ARG A 283 -30.82 12.78 5.52
C ARG A 283 -29.53 13.02 6.31
N MET A 284 -28.40 13.17 5.63
CA MET A 284 -27.12 13.46 6.27
C MET A 284 -27.15 14.79 7.06
N ALA A 285 -27.75 15.83 6.50
CA ALA A 285 -27.94 17.13 7.18
C ALA A 285 -28.78 17.00 8.44
N GLN A 286 -29.90 16.26 8.37
CA GLN A 286 -30.77 15.98 9.53
C GLN A 286 -30.01 15.19 10.60
N THR A 287 -29.28 14.11 10.22
CA THR A 287 -28.47 13.29 11.12
C THR A 287 -27.39 14.12 11.81
N MET A 288 -26.76 15.06 11.08
CA MET A 288 -25.76 15.97 11.63
C MET A 288 -26.39 16.96 12.63
N ALA A 289 -27.53 17.54 12.30
CA ALA A 289 -28.25 18.46 13.18
C ALA A 289 -28.71 17.80 14.50
N GLN A 290 -28.99 16.50 14.46
CA GLN A 290 -29.38 15.70 15.64
C GLN A 290 -28.17 15.21 16.44
N GLY A 291 -26.95 15.45 16.00
CA GLY A 291 -25.73 14.94 16.66
C GLY A 291 -25.49 13.44 16.51
N HIS A 292 -26.17 12.78 15.58
CA HIS A 292 -26.09 11.33 15.37
C HIS A 292 -25.12 10.94 14.24
N LEU A 293 -24.51 11.93 13.55
CA LEU A 293 -23.53 11.66 12.51
C LEU A 293 -22.22 11.18 13.12
N LEU A 294 -21.78 10.03 12.69
CA LEU A 294 -20.51 9.44 13.07
C LEU A 294 -19.44 9.77 12.02
N GLY A 295 -18.18 9.71 12.43
CA GLY A 295 -17.05 9.94 11.55
C GLY A 295 -15.95 8.91 11.72
N TRP A 296 -15.24 8.65 10.63
CA TRP A 296 -13.98 7.91 10.63
C TRP A 296 -12.95 8.70 9.84
N ALA A 297 -11.76 8.93 10.42
CA ALA A 297 -10.68 9.63 9.75
C ALA A 297 -9.36 8.89 9.96
N GLN A 298 -8.57 8.75 8.90
CA GLN A 298 -7.24 8.16 8.94
C GLN A 298 -6.34 8.71 7.84
N VAL A 299 -5.03 8.51 8.04
CA VAL A 299 -3.99 8.93 7.11
C VAL A 299 -3.63 7.79 6.17
N ARG A 300 -3.80 8.01 4.88
CA ARG A 300 -3.32 7.16 3.79
C ARG A 300 -1.92 7.60 3.38
N CYS A 301 -1.15 6.67 2.82
CA CYS A 301 0.15 6.94 2.23
C CYS A 301 0.06 6.88 0.70
N ALA A 302 0.47 7.93 0.03
CA ALA A 302 0.57 7.98 -1.43
C ALA A 302 1.98 8.35 -1.88
N SER A 303 2.38 7.93 -3.07
CA SER A 303 3.59 8.40 -3.75
C SER A 303 3.32 9.66 -4.58
N LEU A 304 4.37 10.29 -5.06
CA LEU A 304 4.28 11.47 -5.93
C LEU A 304 3.48 11.20 -7.22
N ASP A 305 3.67 10.04 -7.83
CA ASP A 305 3.02 9.62 -9.08
C ASP A 305 1.75 8.79 -8.85
N ARG A 306 1.34 8.60 -7.59
CA ARG A 306 0.16 7.84 -7.16
C ARG A 306 0.19 6.34 -7.46
N LEU A 307 1.34 5.80 -7.88
CA LEU A 307 1.57 4.37 -8.02
C LEU A 307 2.18 3.80 -6.72
N PRO A 308 1.86 2.58 -6.33
CA PRO A 308 2.52 1.91 -5.21
C PRO A 308 4.05 1.90 -5.33
N LEU A 309 4.70 1.72 -4.19
CA LEU A 309 6.12 1.34 -4.10
C LEU A 309 6.16 -0.13 -3.73
N MET A 310 6.71 -0.97 -4.60
CA MET A 310 6.79 -2.42 -4.42
C MET A 310 8.15 -2.94 -4.90
N GLY A 311 8.90 -3.56 -4.00
CA GLY A 311 10.19 -4.16 -4.36
C GLY A 311 11.35 -3.79 -3.45
N ALA A 312 12.57 -4.17 -3.87
CA ALA A 312 13.81 -3.92 -3.15
C ALA A 312 14.20 -2.45 -3.15
N LEU A 313 14.64 -1.93 -1.99
CA LEU A 313 15.06 -0.54 -1.81
C LEU A 313 16.43 -0.27 -2.45
N PRO A 314 16.64 0.92 -3.08
CA PRO A 314 17.94 1.29 -3.64
C PRO A 314 18.97 1.61 -2.54
N ARG A 315 20.25 1.32 -2.82
CA ARG A 315 21.38 1.87 -2.08
C ARG A 315 21.84 3.16 -2.75
N LEU A 316 21.52 4.29 -2.15
CA LEU A 316 21.74 5.60 -2.77
C LEU A 316 23.25 5.93 -2.91
N ASP A 317 24.06 5.56 -1.92
CA ASP A 317 25.52 5.72 -1.92
C ASP A 317 26.17 4.99 -3.10
N GLU A 318 25.79 3.74 -3.31
CA GLU A 318 26.29 2.93 -4.45
C GLU A 318 25.72 3.43 -5.79
N LEU A 319 24.45 3.86 -5.83
CA LEU A 319 23.85 4.46 -7.02
C LEU A 319 24.61 5.72 -7.44
N ASP A 320 24.91 6.61 -6.48
CA ASP A 320 25.67 7.83 -6.75
C ASP A 320 27.10 7.52 -7.22
N ALA A 321 27.75 6.53 -6.63
CA ALA A 321 29.06 6.06 -7.08
C ALA A 321 29.00 5.49 -8.52
N GLN A 322 28.00 4.66 -8.81
CA GLN A 322 27.75 4.11 -10.15
C GLN A 322 27.50 5.21 -11.20
N MET A 323 26.70 6.22 -10.85
CA MET A 323 26.40 7.34 -11.74
C MET A 323 27.61 8.23 -12.00
N ARG A 324 28.46 8.46 -10.98
CA ARG A 324 29.73 9.19 -11.14
C ARG A 324 30.68 8.43 -12.06
N ALA A 325 30.84 7.12 -11.84
CA ALA A 325 31.70 6.27 -12.67
C ALA A 325 31.25 6.22 -14.13
N ALA A 326 29.92 6.26 -14.38
CA ALA A 326 29.36 6.26 -15.73
C ALA A 326 29.52 7.61 -16.45
N GLY A 327 29.67 8.72 -15.72
CA GLY A 327 29.83 10.06 -16.29
C GLY A 327 28.75 10.42 -17.30
N VAL A 328 29.11 10.77 -18.52
CA VAL A 328 28.16 11.12 -19.60
C VAL A 328 27.26 9.95 -20.02
N ARG A 329 27.65 8.71 -19.73
CA ARG A 329 26.86 7.51 -20.08
C ARG A 329 25.79 7.17 -19.05
N ARG A 330 25.69 7.89 -17.91
CA ARG A 330 24.72 7.61 -16.84
C ARG A 330 23.27 7.55 -17.34
N GLY A 331 22.92 8.29 -18.39
CA GLY A 331 21.62 8.23 -19.03
C GLY A 331 21.25 6.85 -19.60
N ARG A 332 22.23 5.95 -19.80
CA ARG A 332 22.05 4.61 -20.34
C ARG A 332 21.92 3.53 -19.23
N ILE A 333 22.12 3.88 -17.95
CA ILE A 333 21.97 2.93 -16.85
C ILE A 333 20.48 2.57 -16.71
N PRO A 334 20.09 1.30 -16.90
CA PRO A 334 18.70 0.90 -16.76
C PRO A 334 18.31 0.84 -15.26
N LEU A 335 17.02 1.00 -14.96
CA LEU A 335 16.50 0.91 -13.59
C LEU A 335 16.84 -0.43 -12.91
N ALA A 336 16.82 -1.52 -13.67
CA ALA A 336 17.17 -2.85 -13.16
C ALA A 336 18.63 -2.97 -12.67
N ALA A 337 19.53 -2.08 -13.13
CA ALA A 337 20.95 -2.08 -12.71
C ALA A 337 21.21 -1.20 -11.48
N VAL A 338 20.17 -0.56 -10.90
CA VAL A 338 20.31 0.22 -9.66
C VAL A 338 20.69 -0.71 -8.50
N PRO A 339 21.76 -0.41 -7.74
CA PRO A 339 22.14 -1.19 -6.56
C PRO A 339 21.02 -1.24 -5.52
N ARG A 340 20.87 -2.38 -4.86
CA ARG A 340 19.81 -2.63 -3.88
C ARG A 340 20.36 -3.02 -2.52
N TRP A 341 19.68 -2.61 -1.47
CA TRP A 341 19.93 -3.14 -0.14
C TRP A 341 19.64 -4.63 -0.09
N PRO A 342 20.57 -5.46 0.42
CA PRO A 342 20.31 -6.89 0.59
C PRO A 342 19.11 -7.10 1.53
N GLY A 343 18.15 -7.91 1.10
CA GLY A 343 17.01 -8.30 1.93
C GLY A 343 16.09 -7.17 2.41
N LEU A 344 16.18 -5.94 1.88
CA LEU A 344 15.28 -4.86 2.28
C LEU A 344 14.28 -4.51 1.17
N TYR A 345 13.02 -4.70 1.48
CA TYR A 345 11.90 -4.47 0.57
C TYR A 345 10.85 -3.52 1.16
N THR A 346 9.99 -2.99 0.33
CA THR A 346 8.82 -2.23 0.75
C THR A 346 7.59 -2.60 -0.06
N LEU A 347 6.43 -2.55 0.58
CA LEU A 347 5.12 -2.43 -0.04
C LEU A 347 4.39 -1.27 0.63
N SER A 348 4.35 -0.12 -0.04
CA SER A 348 3.81 1.11 0.52
C SER A 348 3.13 1.96 -0.56
N ALA A 349 2.62 3.14 -0.18
CA ALA A 349 2.02 4.11 -1.08
C ALA A 349 0.79 3.60 -1.85
N LEU A 350 0.02 2.68 -1.29
CA LEU A 350 -1.23 2.18 -1.89
C LEU A 350 -2.32 3.28 -2.01
N GLY A 351 -2.15 4.42 -1.33
CA GLY A 351 -3.08 5.53 -1.36
C GLY A 351 -4.49 5.13 -0.90
N SER A 352 -5.50 5.46 -1.70
CA SER A 352 -6.89 5.03 -1.47
C SER A 352 -7.22 3.68 -2.12
N ARG A 353 -6.23 2.96 -2.62
CA ARG A 353 -6.41 1.70 -3.38
C ARG A 353 -5.85 0.48 -2.66
N GLY A 354 -5.76 0.53 -1.33
CA GLY A 354 -5.30 -0.60 -0.54
C GLY A 354 -6.14 -1.86 -0.79
N LEU A 355 -7.47 -1.75 -0.83
CA LEU A 355 -8.35 -2.85 -1.17
C LEU A 355 -8.12 -3.41 -2.58
N THR A 356 -7.80 -2.56 -3.54
CA THR A 356 -7.61 -2.99 -4.93
C THR A 356 -6.23 -3.62 -5.16
N LEU A 357 -5.18 -3.12 -4.50
CA LEU A 357 -3.81 -3.38 -4.95
C LEU A 357 -2.97 -4.20 -3.97
N SER A 358 -3.38 -4.33 -2.70
CA SER A 358 -2.51 -4.93 -1.68
C SER A 358 -2.17 -6.40 -1.97
N HIS A 359 -3.15 -7.23 -2.34
CA HIS A 359 -2.92 -8.64 -2.58
C HIS A 359 -2.09 -8.88 -3.84
N TRP A 360 -2.48 -8.25 -4.96
CA TRP A 360 -1.73 -8.35 -6.21
C TRP A 360 -0.27 -7.91 -6.03
N CYS A 361 -0.03 -6.73 -5.43
CA CYS A 361 1.32 -6.24 -5.17
C CYS A 361 2.10 -7.18 -4.24
N ALA A 362 1.48 -7.70 -3.17
CA ALA A 362 2.13 -8.62 -2.25
C ALA A 362 2.53 -9.93 -2.94
N THR A 363 1.70 -10.45 -3.83
CA THR A 363 1.97 -11.65 -4.62
C THR A 363 3.18 -11.43 -5.55
N GLN A 364 3.23 -10.31 -6.28
CA GLN A 364 4.37 -9.98 -7.14
C GLN A 364 5.64 -9.72 -6.32
N LEU A 365 5.54 -9.07 -5.17
CA LEU A 365 6.67 -8.86 -4.26
C LEU A 365 7.24 -10.19 -3.75
N ALA A 366 6.39 -11.11 -3.32
CA ALA A 366 6.82 -12.43 -2.84
C ALA A 366 7.51 -13.24 -3.95
N ARG A 367 7.05 -13.16 -5.21
CA ARG A 367 7.74 -13.74 -6.37
C ARG A 367 9.12 -13.13 -6.57
N GLN A 368 9.23 -11.79 -6.49
CA GLN A 368 10.51 -11.09 -6.59
C GLN A 368 11.49 -11.52 -5.48
N MET A 369 11.01 -11.69 -4.25
CA MET A 369 11.82 -12.15 -3.12
C MET A 369 12.35 -13.57 -3.31
N ASP A 370 11.62 -14.43 -4.02
CA ASP A 370 12.06 -15.77 -4.42
C ASP A 370 12.93 -15.78 -5.68
N GLY A 371 13.21 -14.62 -6.28
CA GLY A 371 13.98 -14.53 -7.54
C GLY A 371 13.21 -15.01 -8.77
N LEU A 372 11.88 -15.07 -8.70
CA LEU A 372 11.01 -15.49 -9.80
C LEU A 372 10.57 -14.27 -10.64
N PRO A 373 10.36 -14.43 -11.94
CA PRO A 373 9.79 -13.40 -12.79
C PRO A 373 8.36 -13.06 -12.36
N ALA A 374 7.92 -11.85 -12.69
CA ALA A 374 6.52 -11.48 -12.52
C ALA A 374 5.61 -12.41 -13.35
N ASP A 375 4.46 -12.73 -12.77
CA ASP A 375 3.43 -13.56 -13.41
C ASP A 375 2.40 -12.65 -14.09
N LEU A 376 2.79 -12.14 -15.27
CA LEU A 376 2.04 -11.15 -16.01
C LEU A 376 2.12 -11.41 -17.51
N ALA A 377 1.06 -11.02 -18.21
CA ALA A 377 1.10 -10.93 -19.67
C ALA A 377 2.23 -10.00 -20.13
N GLU A 378 2.78 -10.23 -21.30
CA GLU A 378 3.86 -9.41 -21.87
C GLU A 378 3.49 -7.91 -21.90
N ALA A 379 2.25 -7.60 -22.24
CA ALA A 379 1.72 -6.24 -22.29
C ALA A 379 1.70 -5.50 -20.93
N ASP A 380 1.82 -6.23 -19.81
CA ASP A 380 1.75 -5.68 -18.45
C ASP A 380 3.08 -5.73 -17.69
N GLN A 381 4.15 -6.25 -18.30
CA GLN A 381 5.48 -6.35 -17.67
C GLN A 381 6.06 -4.98 -17.27
N ASP A 382 5.71 -3.92 -17.97
CA ASP A 382 6.09 -2.54 -17.66
C ASP A 382 5.54 -2.04 -16.31
N LEU A 383 4.44 -2.64 -15.82
CA LEU A 383 3.86 -2.29 -14.52
C LEU A 383 4.83 -2.58 -13.37
N ILE A 384 5.60 -3.68 -13.42
CA ILE A 384 6.59 -3.98 -12.38
C ILE A 384 7.65 -2.88 -12.31
N THR A 385 8.13 -2.41 -13.46
CA THR A 385 9.08 -1.29 -13.55
C THR A 385 8.46 0.00 -13.02
N ALA A 386 7.19 0.25 -13.30
CA ALA A 386 6.46 1.42 -12.82
C ALA A 386 6.25 1.42 -11.30
N LEU A 387 6.27 0.26 -10.64
CA LEU A 387 6.12 0.12 -9.19
C LEU A 387 7.45 0.10 -8.42
N ASP A 388 8.58 -0.03 -9.13
CA ASP A 388 9.90 -0.15 -8.51
C ASP A 388 10.21 1.04 -7.56
N PRO A 389 10.58 0.79 -6.29
CA PRO A 389 10.88 1.86 -5.33
C PRO A 389 12.04 2.76 -5.75
N ALA A 390 13.00 2.24 -6.52
CA ALA A 390 14.14 3.03 -6.99
C ALA A 390 13.82 3.99 -8.14
N ARG A 391 12.62 3.95 -8.72
CA ARG A 391 12.27 4.76 -9.90
C ARG A 391 12.47 6.28 -9.72
N PHE A 392 12.28 6.78 -8.50
CA PHE A 392 12.51 8.20 -8.19
C PHE A 392 14.00 8.51 -8.03
N ALA A 393 14.73 7.75 -7.23
CA ALA A 393 16.17 7.89 -7.05
C ALA A 393 16.92 7.79 -8.38
N TRP A 394 16.57 6.80 -9.22
CA TRP A 394 17.14 6.61 -10.55
C TRP A 394 16.89 7.81 -11.48
N LYS A 395 15.66 8.36 -11.49
CA LYS A 395 15.34 9.57 -12.27
C LYS A 395 16.11 10.79 -11.80
N LEU A 396 16.27 10.97 -10.48
CA LEU A 396 17.03 12.06 -9.89
C LEU A 396 18.53 11.96 -10.25
N ALA A 397 19.11 10.80 -10.02
CA ALA A 397 20.54 10.56 -10.26
C ALA A 397 20.93 10.76 -11.74
N ARG A 398 20.05 10.44 -12.68
CA ARG A 398 20.28 10.69 -14.12
C ARG A 398 20.22 12.18 -14.51
N ARG A 399 19.54 13.02 -13.74
CA ARG A 399 19.37 14.46 -14.01
C ARG A 399 20.44 15.35 -13.38
N GLN A 400 21.21 14.83 -12.41
CA GLN A 400 22.27 15.63 -11.77
C GLN A 400 23.31 16.07 -12.81
N PRO A 401 23.79 17.35 -12.81
CA PRO A 401 24.85 17.79 -13.68
C PRO A 401 26.11 16.94 -13.46
N THR A 402 26.83 16.58 -14.51
CA THR A 402 28.20 16.09 -14.37
C THR A 402 29.01 17.23 -13.77
N ALA A 403 29.63 17.02 -12.59
CA ALA A 403 30.65 17.95 -12.13
C ALA A 403 31.72 18.01 -13.23
N VAL A 404 31.74 19.12 -13.97
CA VAL A 404 32.83 19.44 -14.88
C VAL A 404 34.03 19.60 -13.98
N GLY A 405 35.02 18.72 -14.11
CA GLY A 405 36.29 18.82 -13.37
C GLY A 405 36.81 20.23 -13.59
N GLY A 406 36.85 21.02 -12.49
CA GLY A 406 37.53 22.29 -12.50
C GLY A 406 38.99 22.02 -12.83
N THR A 407 39.42 22.34 -14.05
CA THR A 407 40.81 22.59 -14.36
C THR A 407 41.24 23.74 -13.48
N GLN A 408 41.89 23.44 -12.36
CA GLN A 408 42.79 24.41 -11.75
C GLN A 408 43.88 24.64 -12.76
N GLY A 409 43.76 25.72 -13.53
CA GLY A 409 44.85 26.32 -14.25
C GLY A 409 45.84 26.91 -13.29
N ALA A 410 47.06 26.58 -13.50
CA ALA A 410 48.26 27.06 -12.81
C ALA A 410 48.43 28.60 -12.87
#